data_8a1379e83f17d630e525d71dfac57ca7
#
_entry.id   8a1379e83f17d630e525d71dfac57ca7
#
_cell.length_a   1.000
_cell.length_b   1.000
_cell.length_c   1.000
_cell.angle_alpha   90.00
_cell.angle_beta   90.00
_cell.angle_gamma   90.00
#
_symmetry.space_group_name_H-M   'P 1'
#
loop_
_entity.id
_entity.type
_entity.pdbx_description
1 polymer ?
#
loop_
_entity_poly.entity_id
_entity_poly.type
_entity_poly.pdbx_seq_one_letter_code
_entity_poly.pdbx_strand_id
1 'polypeptide(L)'
;MSPLRNQAGDVRCRRIAVCGDDFGMNEAIDGALIELAGAGRLSAVSCMPLAPAFAADAPALARLDVDLGVHVDFTEAFAGAAPAAPGLAALLWRAYAGQLDPDWIDARLASQFDAFERAFGRAPDYVDGHQHVHQLPGILPRLRALLKRRYAGQRIWLRHTAPGLQFGLPLAEAAKARLIGALGAGALARAAGQEGWQTNRRMLGVYGFTGGPRRYAGLLHHWLMNARDGDLLMCHPGWPQVHGAAHASQRAAEYEVLAHPELGTWLARNGLRIVSLSQVRGRQASQESGKVRNVPHFGSFRRLASRL
;
A
#
# COMPACT_ATOMS: atom_id res chain seq x y z
N MET A 1 -48.04 -27.24 -8.11
CA MET A 1 -47.14 -26.68 -7.09
C MET A 1 -45.72 -26.64 -7.72
N SER A 2 -45.31 -25.49 -8.21
CA SER A 2 -43.96 -25.31 -8.81
C SER A 2 -42.94 -25.04 -7.70
N PRO A 3 -41.73 -25.63 -7.76
CA PRO A 3 -40.71 -25.35 -6.75
C PRO A 3 -40.15 -23.96 -6.94
N LEU A 4 -40.12 -23.19 -5.87
CA LEU A 4 -39.44 -21.89 -5.79
C LEU A 4 -37.95 -22.08 -6.08
N ARG A 5 -37.47 -21.53 -7.19
CA ARG A 5 -36.05 -21.43 -7.49
C ARG A 5 -35.41 -20.48 -6.48
N ASN A 6 -34.49 -20.98 -5.67
CA ASN A 6 -33.57 -20.18 -4.88
C ASN A 6 -32.74 -19.31 -5.83
N GLN A 7 -33.01 -18.00 -5.82
CA GLN A 7 -32.08 -17.03 -6.35
C GLN A 7 -30.91 -16.92 -5.38
N ALA A 8 -29.86 -17.69 -5.60
CA ALA A 8 -28.55 -17.44 -5.01
C ALA A 8 -28.08 -16.09 -5.56
N GLY A 9 -28.24 -15.03 -4.76
CA GLY A 9 -27.77 -13.70 -5.08
C GLY A 9 -26.26 -13.79 -5.30
N ASP A 10 -25.82 -13.42 -6.49
CA ASP A 10 -24.42 -13.36 -6.89
C ASP A 10 -23.69 -12.38 -5.95
N VAL A 11 -22.95 -12.92 -4.96
CA VAL A 11 -22.17 -12.13 -4.01
C VAL A 11 -21.07 -11.47 -4.82
N ARG A 12 -21.26 -10.21 -5.21
CA ARG A 12 -20.26 -9.45 -5.96
C ARG A 12 -18.93 -9.48 -5.20
N CYS A 13 -17.97 -10.18 -5.76
CA CYS A 13 -16.62 -10.28 -5.21
C CYS A 13 -15.95 -8.91 -5.23
N ARG A 14 -15.56 -8.40 -4.05
CA ARG A 14 -14.82 -7.15 -3.89
C ARG A 14 -13.33 -7.39 -4.15
N ARG A 15 -12.78 -6.70 -5.13
CA ARG A 15 -11.37 -6.78 -5.50
C ARG A 15 -10.61 -5.69 -4.74
N ILE A 16 -9.58 -6.06 -4.04
CA ILE A 16 -8.71 -5.15 -3.29
C ILE A 16 -7.25 -5.41 -3.66
N ALA A 17 -6.44 -4.38 -3.60
CA ALA A 17 -5.00 -4.55 -3.62
C ALA A 17 -4.48 -4.67 -2.18
N VAL A 18 -3.50 -5.54 -1.97
CA VAL A 18 -2.74 -5.62 -0.72
C VAL A 18 -1.29 -5.30 -1.06
N CYS A 19 -0.77 -4.22 -0.48
CA CYS A 19 0.55 -3.69 -0.77
C CYS A 19 1.46 -3.82 0.45
N GLY A 20 2.58 -4.51 0.27
CA GLY A 20 3.66 -4.54 1.25
C GLY A 20 4.64 -3.41 1.00
N ASP A 21 4.90 -2.60 2.02
CA ASP A 21 5.75 -1.43 1.94
C ASP A 21 7.16 -1.70 2.47
N ASP A 22 8.10 -0.82 2.12
CA ASP A 22 9.49 -0.75 2.62
C ASP A 22 10.44 -1.83 2.07
N PHE A 23 10.17 -2.45 0.92
CA PHE A 23 11.10 -3.39 0.28
C PHE A 23 12.44 -2.71 -0.02
N GLY A 24 13.54 -3.35 0.36
CA GLY A 24 14.90 -2.85 0.24
C GLY A 24 15.50 -2.38 1.57
N MET A 25 14.71 -2.18 2.63
CA MET A 25 15.24 -1.69 3.90
C MET A 25 16.19 -2.68 4.57
N ASN A 26 15.86 -3.96 4.58
CA ASN A 26 16.73 -5.04 5.04
C ASN A 26 16.18 -6.42 4.60
N GLU A 27 17.05 -7.44 4.65
CA GLU A 27 16.75 -8.81 4.20
C GLU A 27 15.53 -9.44 4.89
N ALA A 28 15.27 -9.14 6.16
CA ALA A 28 14.15 -9.74 6.87
C ALA A 28 12.79 -9.13 6.47
N ILE A 29 12.75 -7.85 6.08
CA ILE A 29 11.58 -7.21 5.48
C ILE A 29 11.39 -7.76 4.06
N ASP A 30 12.45 -7.80 3.28
CA ASP A 30 12.43 -8.20 1.88
C ASP A 30 12.03 -9.68 1.74
N GLY A 31 12.60 -10.55 2.56
CA GLY A 31 12.23 -11.98 2.60
C GLY A 31 10.76 -12.20 2.96
N ALA A 32 10.22 -11.47 3.95
CA ALA A 32 8.81 -11.56 4.31
C ALA A 32 7.89 -11.09 3.18
N LEU A 33 8.25 -10.01 2.49
CA LEU A 33 7.49 -9.48 1.35
C LEU A 33 7.51 -10.44 0.16
N ILE A 34 8.67 -11.02 -0.17
CA ILE A 34 8.82 -12.03 -1.24
C ILE A 34 7.96 -13.25 -0.93
N GLU A 35 8.03 -13.78 0.28
CA GLU A 35 7.26 -14.95 0.70
C GLU A 35 5.75 -14.70 0.63
N LEU A 36 5.27 -13.60 1.19
CA LEU A 36 3.86 -13.24 1.17
C LEU A 36 3.34 -12.96 -0.25
N ALA A 37 4.16 -12.35 -1.10
CA ALA A 37 3.84 -12.14 -2.52
C ALA A 37 3.74 -13.48 -3.27
N GLY A 38 4.70 -14.38 -3.07
CA GLY A 38 4.68 -15.73 -3.65
C GLY A 38 3.49 -16.57 -3.17
N ALA A 39 3.03 -16.37 -1.93
CA ALA A 39 1.83 -17.00 -1.37
C ALA A 39 0.51 -16.33 -1.80
N GLY A 40 0.54 -15.29 -2.65
CA GLY A 40 -0.64 -14.55 -3.10
C GLY A 40 -1.31 -13.74 -1.99
N ARG A 41 -0.58 -13.38 -0.93
CA ARG A 41 -1.05 -12.50 0.15
C ARG A 41 -0.84 -11.03 -0.16
N LEU A 42 0.10 -10.72 -1.03
CA LEU A 42 0.34 -9.38 -1.57
C LEU A 42 0.08 -9.39 -3.07
N SER A 43 -0.40 -8.29 -3.60
CA SER A 43 -0.56 -8.04 -5.03
C SER A 43 0.27 -6.84 -5.51
N ALA A 44 0.94 -6.17 -4.60
CA ALA A 44 1.83 -5.05 -4.87
C ALA A 44 2.94 -4.98 -3.82
N VAL A 45 4.13 -4.52 -4.22
CA VAL A 45 5.26 -4.28 -3.34
C VAL A 45 5.87 -2.92 -3.64
N SER A 46 5.97 -2.06 -2.61
CA SER A 46 6.56 -0.73 -2.71
C SER A 46 8.04 -0.79 -2.36
N CYS A 47 8.87 -0.47 -3.35
CA CYS A 47 10.31 -0.60 -3.30
C CYS A 47 10.99 0.72 -2.93
N MET A 48 11.93 0.69 -2.01
CA MET A 48 12.84 1.79 -1.65
C MET A 48 14.19 1.60 -2.39
N PRO A 49 14.36 2.14 -3.61
CA PRO A 49 15.44 1.73 -4.49
C PRO A 49 16.85 2.14 -4.05
N LEU A 50 16.95 3.09 -3.10
CA LEU A 50 18.23 3.52 -2.51
C LEU A 50 18.51 2.84 -1.17
N ALA A 51 17.62 1.98 -0.69
CA ALA A 51 17.80 1.25 0.55
C ALA A 51 18.83 0.11 0.41
N PRO A 52 19.53 -0.28 1.50
CA PRO A 52 20.74 -1.09 1.42
C PRO A 52 20.54 -2.51 0.89
N ALA A 53 19.40 -3.16 1.12
CA ALA A 53 19.14 -4.52 0.64
C ALA A 53 18.52 -4.56 -0.76
N PHE A 54 17.99 -3.43 -1.27
CA PHE A 54 17.20 -3.39 -2.50
C PHE A 54 17.90 -4.06 -3.71
N ALA A 55 19.14 -3.68 -3.99
CA ALA A 55 19.83 -4.16 -5.19
C ALA A 55 20.11 -5.68 -5.15
N ALA A 56 20.32 -6.23 -3.96
CA ALA A 56 20.55 -7.66 -3.76
C ALA A 56 19.26 -8.48 -3.91
N ASP A 57 18.14 -7.98 -3.39
CA ASP A 57 16.89 -8.73 -3.27
C ASP A 57 15.91 -8.49 -4.44
N ALA A 58 16.06 -7.39 -5.20
CA ALA A 58 15.23 -7.06 -6.35
C ALA A 58 15.11 -8.20 -7.39
N PRO A 59 16.16 -8.99 -7.73
CA PRO A 59 16.02 -10.08 -8.69
C PRO A 59 15.06 -11.20 -8.23
N ALA A 60 14.93 -11.45 -6.92
CA ALA A 60 13.99 -12.42 -6.39
C ALA A 60 12.54 -11.91 -6.51
N LEU A 61 12.32 -10.64 -6.19
CA LEU A 61 11.02 -9.99 -6.30
C LEU A 61 10.56 -9.88 -7.77
N ALA A 62 11.48 -9.62 -8.71
CA ALA A 62 11.19 -9.51 -10.15
C ALA A 62 10.57 -10.76 -10.78
N ARG A 63 10.69 -11.93 -10.14
CA ARG A 63 10.13 -13.20 -10.62
C ARG A 63 8.67 -13.43 -10.24
N LEU A 64 8.11 -12.57 -9.41
CA LEU A 64 6.76 -12.71 -8.87
C LEU A 64 5.75 -11.90 -9.70
N ASP A 65 4.54 -12.40 -9.81
CA ASP A 65 3.42 -11.72 -10.50
C ASP A 65 2.72 -10.74 -9.55
N VAL A 66 3.40 -9.63 -9.25
CA VAL A 66 2.89 -8.54 -8.43
C VAL A 66 3.24 -7.19 -9.04
N ASP A 67 2.43 -6.17 -8.78
CA ASP A 67 2.77 -4.80 -9.17
C ASP A 67 3.98 -4.31 -8.35
N LEU A 68 4.98 -3.72 -9.01
CA LEU A 68 6.16 -3.15 -8.38
C LEU A 68 6.11 -1.63 -8.45
N GLY A 69 6.18 -0.97 -7.30
CA GLY A 69 6.13 0.48 -7.19
C GLY A 69 7.41 1.12 -6.68
N VAL A 70 7.64 2.37 -7.05
CA VAL A 70 8.66 3.20 -6.40
C VAL A 70 8.07 3.81 -5.14
N HIS A 71 8.59 3.40 -3.99
CA HIS A 71 8.29 3.96 -2.67
C HIS A 71 9.21 5.16 -2.42
N VAL A 72 8.82 6.34 -2.95
CA VAL A 72 9.70 7.50 -2.86
C VAL A 72 9.98 7.89 -1.41
N ASP A 73 11.25 8.06 -1.10
CA ASP A 73 11.72 8.39 0.23
C ASP A 73 12.49 9.71 0.26
N PHE A 74 12.20 10.50 1.30
CA PHE A 74 12.84 11.77 1.62
C PHE A 74 13.20 11.89 3.11
N THR A 75 13.04 10.83 3.88
CA THR A 75 13.17 10.83 5.35
C THR A 75 14.23 9.87 5.88
N GLU A 76 14.59 8.83 5.12
CA GLU A 76 15.57 7.86 5.54
C GLU A 76 16.98 8.27 5.10
N ALA A 77 17.93 8.14 6.04
CA ALA A 77 19.33 8.41 5.80
C ALA A 77 20.06 7.09 5.51
N PHE A 78 19.90 6.56 4.30
CA PHE A 78 20.70 5.41 3.87
C PHE A 78 22.14 5.81 3.62
N ALA A 79 23.10 4.94 3.94
CA ALA A 79 24.52 5.18 3.78
C ALA A 79 24.85 5.59 2.32
N GLY A 80 25.52 6.72 2.15
CA GLY A 80 25.90 7.26 0.83
C GLY A 80 24.88 8.23 0.22
N ALA A 81 23.72 8.46 0.82
CA ALA A 81 22.79 9.48 0.36
C ALA A 81 23.17 10.86 0.95
N ALA A 82 23.81 11.71 0.17
CA ALA A 82 24.07 13.10 0.54
C ALA A 82 23.07 14.02 -0.20
N PRO A 83 22.59 15.12 0.42
CA PRO A 83 22.70 15.45 1.83
C PRO A 83 21.79 14.60 2.72
N ALA A 84 22.07 14.58 4.05
CA ALA A 84 21.27 13.82 5.03
C ALA A 84 19.79 14.16 4.91
N ALA A 85 18.94 13.13 4.85
CA ALA A 85 17.51 13.31 4.77
C ALA A 85 16.96 13.94 6.08
N PRO A 86 16.06 14.92 6.01
CA PRO A 86 15.40 15.46 7.20
C PRO A 86 14.44 14.41 7.76
N GLY A 87 14.29 14.36 9.10
CA GLY A 87 13.20 13.54 9.67
C GLY A 87 11.82 14.05 9.24
N LEU A 88 10.79 13.19 9.35
CA LEU A 88 9.43 13.48 8.85
C LEU A 88 8.88 14.83 9.31
N ALA A 89 9.05 15.19 10.60
CA ALA A 89 8.52 16.43 11.14
C ALA A 89 9.15 17.66 10.45
N ALA A 90 10.47 17.64 10.23
CA ALA A 90 11.18 18.71 9.54
C ALA A 90 10.78 18.78 8.04
N LEU A 91 10.62 17.63 7.41
CA LEU A 91 10.16 17.56 6.02
C LEU A 91 8.75 18.14 5.86
N LEU A 92 7.81 17.76 6.73
CA LEU A 92 6.45 18.29 6.74
C LEU A 92 6.45 19.82 6.91
N TRP A 93 7.17 20.31 7.91
CA TRP A 93 7.26 21.75 8.13
C TRP A 93 7.78 22.50 6.90
N ARG A 94 8.90 22.05 6.33
CA ARG A 94 9.50 22.67 5.13
C ARG A 94 8.56 22.58 3.92
N ALA A 95 7.85 21.45 3.74
CA ALA A 95 6.91 21.28 2.65
C ALA A 95 5.77 22.31 2.70
N TYR A 96 5.15 22.46 3.87
CA TYR A 96 4.03 23.41 4.03
C TYR A 96 4.48 24.86 4.14
N ALA A 97 5.71 25.13 4.57
CA ALA A 97 6.31 26.47 4.54
C ALA A 97 6.85 26.89 3.16
N GLY A 98 6.81 26.00 2.15
CA GLY A 98 7.36 26.28 0.82
C GLY A 98 8.91 26.36 0.81
N GLN A 99 9.58 25.69 1.75
CA GLN A 99 11.02 25.77 1.97
C GLN A 99 11.78 24.50 1.53
N LEU A 100 11.14 23.64 0.75
CA LEU A 100 11.83 22.51 0.13
C LEU A 100 12.60 23.01 -1.10
N ASP A 101 13.86 22.63 -1.18
CA ASP A 101 14.70 22.91 -2.34
C ASP A 101 14.26 22.05 -3.54
N PRO A 102 13.81 22.65 -4.66
CA PRO A 102 13.37 21.94 -5.84
C PRO A 102 14.44 21.05 -6.46
N ASP A 103 15.70 21.50 -6.49
CA ASP A 103 16.79 20.77 -7.11
C ASP A 103 17.16 19.53 -6.30
N TRP A 104 17.12 19.65 -4.96
CA TRP A 104 17.27 18.50 -4.06
C TRP A 104 16.16 17.47 -4.27
N ILE A 105 14.88 17.91 -4.40
CA ILE A 105 13.76 17.00 -4.66
C ILE A 105 13.95 16.29 -5.99
N ASP A 106 14.28 17.02 -7.06
CA ASP A 106 14.47 16.45 -8.40
C ASP A 106 15.61 15.45 -8.44
N ALA A 107 16.74 15.76 -7.84
CA ALA A 107 17.89 14.86 -7.76
C ALA A 107 17.53 13.58 -6.97
N ARG A 108 16.82 13.72 -5.84
CA ARG A 108 16.41 12.59 -5.02
C ARG A 108 15.40 11.68 -5.74
N LEU A 109 14.41 12.27 -6.42
CA LEU A 109 13.47 11.54 -7.26
C LEU A 109 14.21 10.81 -8.40
N ALA A 110 15.05 11.54 -9.15
CA ALA A 110 15.79 10.96 -10.26
C ALA A 110 16.59 9.72 -9.83
N SER A 111 17.37 9.85 -8.74
CA SER A 111 18.19 8.75 -8.21
C SER A 111 17.39 7.51 -7.86
N GLN A 112 16.20 7.66 -7.25
CA GLN A 112 15.32 6.55 -6.87
C GLN A 112 14.75 5.85 -8.11
N PHE A 113 14.26 6.61 -9.08
CA PHE A 113 13.72 6.04 -10.32
C PHE A 113 14.80 5.38 -11.15
N ASP A 114 16.01 5.98 -11.26
CA ASP A 114 17.14 5.37 -11.96
C ASP A 114 17.61 4.06 -11.33
N ALA A 115 17.59 3.97 -9.99
CA ALA A 115 17.94 2.75 -9.28
C ALA A 115 16.86 1.65 -9.48
N PHE A 116 15.59 2.02 -9.47
CA PHE A 116 14.48 1.10 -9.76
C PHE A 116 14.57 0.54 -11.18
N GLU A 117 14.69 1.43 -12.18
CA GLU A 117 14.77 1.04 -13.59
C GLU A 117 16.01 0.18 -13.87
N ARG A 118 17.12 0.46 -13.22
CA ARG A 118 18.35 -0.34 -13.33
C ARG A 118 18.18 -1.75 -12.79
N ALA A 119 17.41 -1.92 -11.68
CA ALA A 119 17.19 -3.22 -11.07
C ALA A 119 16.15 -4.07 -11.82
N PHE A 120 15.08 -3.46 -12.30
CA PHE A 120 13.97 -4.18 -12.93
C PHE A 120 13.92 -4.10 -14.45
N GLY A 121 14.73 -3.24 -15.09
CA GLY A 121 14.78 -3.05 -16.55
C GLY A 121 13.48 -2.48 -17.14
N ARG A 122 12.60 -1.90 -16.32
CA ARG A 122 11.29 -1.39 -16.74
C ARG A 122 10.79 -0.25 -15.86
N ALA A 123 9.77 0.46 -16.32
CA ALA A 123 9.06 1.44 -15.54
C ALA A 123 8.33 0.80 -14.34
N PRO A 124 8.09 1.54 -13.25
CA PRO A 124 7.25 1.08 -12.16
C PRO A 124 5.78 0.98 -12.60
N ASP A 125 5.06 0.02 -12.03
CA ASP A 125 3.61 -0.11 -12.23
C ASP A 125 2.85 1.01 -11.51
N TYR A 126 3.40 1.50 -10.40
CA TYR A 126 2.83 2.60 -9.61
C TYR A 126 3.91 3.37 -8.84
N VAL A 127 3.47 4.49 -8.25
CA VAL A 127 4.30 5.29 -7.35
C VAL A 127 3.53 5.63 -6.08
N ASP A 128 4.21 5.52 -4.97
CA ASP A 128 3.74 5.97 -3.66
C ASP A 128 4.89 6.57 -2.87
N GLY A 129 4.85 6.60 -1.53
CA GLY A 129 5.95 7.17 -0.77
C GLY A 129 5.97 6.74 0.68
N HIS A 130 7.17 6.48 1.15
CA HIS A 130 7.46 6.23 2.55
C HIS A 130 6.89 7.36 3.41
N GLN A 131 6.18 7.01 4.47
CA GLN A 131 5.47 7.99 5.30
C GLN A 131 4.52 8.93 4.51
N HIS A 132 4.11 8.48 3.31
CA HIS A 132 3.19 9.19 2.40
C HIS A 132 3.72 10.53 1.85
N VAL A 133 5.03 10.71 1.80
CA VAL A 133 5.67 11.98 1.39
C VAL A 133 5.38 12.38 -0.06
N HIS A 134 5.05 11.43 -0.94
CA HIS A 134 4.76 11.67 -2.36
C HIS A 134 3.60 12.65 -2.63
N GLN A 135 2.71 12.85 -1.65
CA GLN A 135 1.56 13.76 -1.76
C GLN A 135 1.82 15.16 -1.22
N LEU A 136 3.00 15.41 -0.61
CA LEU A 136 3.29 16.68 0.07
C LEU A 136 3.48 17.84 -0.90
N PRO A 137 3.16 19.08 -0.47
CA PRO A 137 3.51 20.28 -1.23
C PRO A 137 5.02 20.35 -1.52
N GLY A 138 5.39 20.80 -2.72
CA GLY A 138 6.78 20.79 -3.19
C GLY A 138 7.20 19.44 -3.81
N ILE A 139 6.86 18.30 -3.21
CA ILE A 139 7.22 16.97 -3.73
C ILE A 139 6.27 16.55 -4.87
N LEU A 140 4.95 16.58 -4.64
CA LEU A 140 3.96 16.16 -5.65
C LEU A 140 4.11 16.86 -7.00
N PRO A 141 4.31 18.19 -7.10
CA PRO A 141 4.51 18.86 -8.39
C PRO A 141 5.76 18.36 -9.13
N ARG A 142 6.85 18.11 -8.42
CA ARG A 142 8.11 17.61 -9.02
C ARG A 142 8.00 16.16 -9.46
N LEU A 143 7.38 15.31 -8.63
CA LEU A 143 7.04 13.94 -8.97
C LEU A 143 6.17 13.90 -10.25
N ARG A 144 5.14 14.73 -10.30
CA ARG A 144 4.26 14.86 -11.49
C ARG A 144 5.07 15.23 -12.74
N ALA A 145 5.97 16.21 -12.66
CA ALA A 145 6.82 16.62 -13.77
C ALA A 145 7.74 15.49 -14.24
N LEU A 146 8.34 14.73 -13.30
CA LEU A 146 9.18 13.58 -13.60
C LEU A 146 8.39 12.50 -14.33
N LEU A 147 7.22 12.11 -13.80
CA LEU A 147 6.39 11.05 -14.39
C LEU A 147 5.95 11.41 -15.81
N LYS A 148 5.54 12.66 -16.06
CA LYS A 148 5.18 13.14 -17.40
C LYS A 148 6.35 13.05 -18.38
N ARG A 149 7.54 13.41 -17.93
CA ARG A 149 8.75 13.41 -18.77
C ARG A 149 9.23 12.00 -19.09
N ARG A 150 9.27 11.10 -18.07
CA ARG A 150 9.85 9.76 -18.23
C ARG A 150 8.88 8.73 -18.80
N TYR A 151 7.60 8.84 -18.47
CA TYR A 151 6.62 7.77 -18.71
C TYR A 151 5.40 8.25 -19.48
N ALA A 152 5.59 9.19 -20.39
CA ALA A 152 4.53 9.64 -21.28
C ALA A 152 3.88 8.47 -22.03
N GLY A 153 2.55 8.34 -21.93
CA GLY A 153 1.81 7.24 -22.57
C GLY A 153 1.83 5.90 -21.80
N GLN A 154 2.57 5.79 -20.71
CA GLN A 154 2.54 4.59 -19.87
C GLN A 154 1.46 4.68 -18.80
N ARG A 155 0.92 3.52 -18.41
CA ARG A 155 -0.13 3.43 -17.38
C ARG A 155 0.48 3.25 -15.99
N ILE A 156 1.07 4.30 -15.46
CA ILE A 156 1.51 4.34 -14.07
C ILE A 156 0.39 4.92 -13.22
N TRP A 157 0.18 4.40 -12.02
CA TRP A 157 -0.82 4.92 -11.10
C TRP A 157 -0.20 5.35 -9.77
N LEU A 158 -0.94 6.18 -9.04
CA LEU A 158 -0.48 6.77 -7.80
C LEU A 158 -1.30 6.25 -6.62
N ARG A 159 -0.63 5.96 -5.50
CA ARG A 159 -1.31 5.62 -4.25
C ARG A 159 -2.04 6.85 -3.72
N HIS A 160 -3.37 6.74 -3.64
CA HIS A 160 -4.24 7.72 -3.02
C HIS A 160 -4.44 7.39 -1.55
N THR A 161 -4.10 8.31 -0.65
CA THR A 161 -4.07 8.07 0.80
C THR A 161 -5.35 8.44 1.54
N ALA A 162 -6.39 8.88 0.83
CA ALA A 162 -7.67 9.14 1.49
C ALA A 162 -8.22 7.87 2.13
N PRO A 163 -8.64 7.93 3.42
CA PRO A 163 -9.01 6.75 4.17
C PRO A 163 -10.28 6.09 3.64
N GLY A 164 -10.32 4.75 3.70
CA GLY A 164 -11.52 3.96 3.49
C GLY A 164 -12.53 4.12 4.63
N LEU A 165 -13.56 3.27 4.65
CA LEU A 165 -14.52 3.24 5.74
C LEU A 165 -13.85 2.83 7.06
N GLN A 166 -14.25 3.46 8.16
CA GLN A 166 -13.60 3.33 9.46
C GLN A 166 -14.51 2.66 10.54
N PHE A 167 -15.55 1.93 10.11
CA PHE A 167 -16.47 1.29 11.07
C PHE A 167 -15.78 0.22 11.91
N GLY A 168 -15.95 0.28 13.22
CA GLY A 168 -15.38 -0.65 14.19
C GLY A 168 -13.89 -0.45 14.48
N LEU A 169 -13.22 0.50 13.83
CA LEU A 169 -11.85 0.85 14.15
C LEU A 169 -11.78 1.77 15.39
N PRO A 170 -10.72 1.67 16.20
CA PRO A 170 -10.48 2.60 17.29
C PRO A 170 -10.40 4.05 16.78
N LEU A 171 -10.91 5.01 17.57
CA LEU A 171 -10.94 6.43 17.19
C LEU A 171 -9.56 6.99 16.85
N ALA A 172 -8.51 6.58 17.57
CA ALA A 172 -7.14 7.02 17.32
C ALA A 172 -6.64 6.61 15.92
N GLU A 173 -6.93 5.38 15.50
CA GLU A 173 -6.56 4.87 14.18
C GLU A 173 -7.35 5.59 13.07
N ALA A 174 -8.63 5.80 13.30
CA ALA A 174 -9.47 6.55 12.38
C ALA A 174 -9.02 8.02 12.24
N ALA A 175 -8.63 8.66 13.34
CA ALA A 175 -8.10 10.02 13.35
C ALA A 175 -6.75 10.11 12.61
N LYS A 176 -5.83 9.15 12.88
CA LYS A 176 -4.54 9.06 12.18
C LYS A 176 -4.73 8.91 10.66
N ALA A 177 -5.63 8.03 10.23
CA ALA A 177 -5.91 7.85 8.81
C ALA A 177 -6.48 9.11 8.14
N ARG A 178 -7.37 9.84 8.84
CA ARG A 178 -7.90 11.13 8.35
C ARG A 178 -6.82 12.19 8.27
N LEU A 179 -5.93 12.27 9.27
CA LEU A 179 -4.80 13.21 9.27
C LEU A 179 -3.89 12.95 8.05
N ILE A 180 -3.50 11.71 7.80
CA ILE A 180 -2.69 11.35 6.63
C ILE A 180 -3.38 11.77 5.33
N GLY A 181 -4.68 11.50 5.20
CA GLY A 181 -5.46 11.93 4.03
C GLY A 181 -5.51 13.46 3.89
N ALA A 182 -5.61 14.20 4.98
CA ALA A 182 -5.64 15.67 4.97
C ALA A 182 -4.31 16.28 4.51
N LEU A 183 -3.19 15.56 4.70
CA LEU A 183 -1.85 16.02 4.32
C LEU A 183 -1.55 15.97 2.80
N GLY A 184 -2.55 15.82 1.93
CA GLY A 184 -2.33 15.95 0.48
C GLY A 184 -3.15 15.05 -0.42
N ALA A 185 -3.96 14.11 0.10
CA ALA A 185 -4.72 13.19 -0.75
C ALA A 185 -5.62 13.90 -1.77
N GLY A 186 -6.26 15.01 -1.37
CA GLY A 186 -7.08 15.81 -2.27
C GLY A 186 -6.28 16.49 -3.40
N ALA A 187 -5.07 16.95 -3.12
CA ALA A 187 -4.18 17.52 -4.13
C ALA A 187 -3.70 16.44 -5.11
N LEU A 188 -3.31 15.28 -4.60
CA LEU A 188 -2.90 14.14 -5.40
C LEU A 188 -4.05 13.64 -6.31
N ALA A 189 -5.27 13.52 -5.79
CA ALA A 189 -6.43 13.09 -6.58
C ALA A 189 -6.73 14.08 -7.72
N ARG A 190 -6.65 15.38 -7.47
CA ARG A 190 -6.80 16.41 -8.52
C ARG A 190 -5.71 16.32 -9.57
N ALA A 191 -4.44 16.18 -9.15
CA ALA A 191 -3.31 16.03 -10.05
C ALA A 191 -3.45 14.77 -10.92
N ALA A 192 -3.78 13.64 -10.32
CA ALA A 192 -4.03 12.40 -11.06
C ALA A 192 -5.17 12.54 -12.08
N GLY A 193 -6.28 13.16 -11.69
CA GLY A 193 -7.42 13.41 -12.59
C GLY A 193 -7.06 14.31 -13.77
N GLN A 194 -6.26 15.36 -13.56
CA GLN A 194 -5.79 16.26 -14.62
C GLN A 194 -4.88 15.57 -15.65
N GLU A 195 -4.10 14.59 -15.21
CA GLU A 195 -3.16 13.84 -16.07
C GLU A 195 -3.77 12.53 -16.62
N GLY A 196 -5.01 12.20 -16.24
CA GLY A 196 -5.62 10.91 -16.59
C GLY A 196 -4.98 9.71 -15.89
N TRP A 197 -4.19 9.93 -14.84
CA TRP A 197 -3.58 8.86 -14.06
C TRP A 197 -4.59 8.17 -13.16
N GLN A 198 -4.36 6.89 -12.95
CA GLN A 198 -5.20 6.09 -12.06
C GLN A 198 -4.72 6.19 -10.61
N THR A 199 -5.61 5.92 -9.66
CA THR A 199 -5.32 5.82 -8.23
C THR A 199 -6.16 4.69 -7.64
N ASN A 200 -5.76 4.10 -6.51
CA ASN A 200 -6.69 3.27 -5.73
C ASN A 200 -7.89 4.10 -5.26
N ARG A 201 -9.02 3.45 -4.97
CA ARG A 201 -10.24 4.15 -4.51
C ARG A 201 -10.02 4.82 -3.15
N ARG A 202 -9.56 4.05 -2.16
CA ARG A 202 -9.27 4.48 -0.79
C ARG A 202 -8.15 3.63 -0.20
N MET A 203 -7.55 4.10 0.88
CA MET A 203 -6.47 3.42 1.59
C MET A 203 -6.95 2.88 2.93
N LEU A 204 -6.53 1.66 3.26
CA LEU A 204 -6.72 0.93 4.49
C LEU A 204 -5.34 0.58 5.08
N GLY A 205 -5.28 0.12 6.33
CA GLY A 205 -4.02 -0.36 6.92
C GLY A 205 -3.31 0.67 7.81
N VAL A 206 -3.90 1.85 8.05
CA VAL A 206 -3.28 2.88 8.91
C VAL A 206 -3.56 2.59 10.38
N TYR A 207 -2.49 2.46 11.18
CA TYR A 207 -2.57 2.28 12.64
C TYR A 207 -1.28 2.73 13.36
N GLY A 208 -1.22 2.54 14.68
CA GLY A 208 -0.14 3.03 15.54
C GLY A 208 1.10 2.14 15.64
N PHE A 209 1.21 1.06 14.87
CA PHE A 209 2.32 0.09 14.91
C PHE A 209 2.58 -0.50 16.30
N THR A 210 1.53 -0.87 17.02
CA THR A 210 1.59 -1.46 18.36
C THR A 210 0.53 -2.51 18.56
N GLY A 211 0.70 -3.38 19.56
CA GLY A 211 -0.32 -4.28 20.09
C GLY A 211 -0.25 -5.73 19.62
N GLY A 212 0.78 -6.09 18.87
CA GLY A 212 1.06 -7.47 18.48
C GLY A 212 0.04 -8.11 17.53
N PRO A 213 0.14 -9.43 17.30
CA PRO A 213 -0.62 -10.11 16.26
C PRO A 213 -2.12 -10.11 16.52
N ARG A 214 -2.58 -10.28 17.76
CA ARG A 214 -4.02 -10.25 18.08
C ARG A 214 -4.68 -8.92 17.75
N ARG A 215 -4.02 -7.80 18.09
CA ARG A 215 -4.52 -6.46 17.76
C ARG A 215 -4.53 -6.25 16.26
N TYR A 216 -3.43 -6.61 15.58
CA TYR A 216 -3.35 -6.46 14.13
C TYR A 216 -4.41 -7.29 13.40
N ALA A 217 -4.65 -8.54 13.82
CA ALA A 217 -5.71 -9.37 13.28
C ALA A 217 -7.09 -8.72 13.43
N GLY A 218 -7.37 -8.12 14.60
CA GLY A 218 -8.62 -7.37 14.83
C GLY A 218 -8.78 -6.16 13.90
N LEU A 219 -7.71 -5.37 13.73
CA LEU A 219 -7.69 -4.23 12.81
C LEU A 219 -7.85 -4.69 11.35
N LEU A 220 -7.12 -5.72 10.95
CA LEU A 220 -7.21 -6.31 9.61
C LEU A 220 -8.63 -6.78 9.30
N HIS A 221 -9.29 -7.44 10.26
CA HIS A 221 -10.69 -7.82 10.12
C HIS A 221 -11.58 -6.61 9.81
N HIS A 222 -11.48 -5.52 10.59
CA HIS A 222 -12.29 -4.33 10.37
C HIS A 222 -11.99 -3.68 9.02
N TRP A 223 -10.72 -3.55 8.63
CA TRP A 223 -10.37 -3.00 7.31
C TRP A 223 -10.96 -3.83 6.18
N LEU A 224 -10.81 -5.15 6.21
CA LEU A 224 -11.30 -6.04 5.17
C LEU A 224 -12.83 -6.10 5.11
N MET A 225 -13.52 -6.07 6.25
CA MET A 225 -14.98 -5.98 6.27
C MET A 225 -15.52 -4.68 5.70
N ASN A 226 -14.81 -3.58 5.91
CA ASN A 226 -15.14 -2.26 5.39
C ASN A 226 -14.64 -2.02 3.96
N ALA A 227 -13.78 -2.89 3.42
CA ALA A 227 -13.18 -2.75 2.11
C ALA A 227 -14.23 -2.74 1.00
N ARG A 228 -14.01 -1.94 -0.02
CA ARG A 228 -14.81 -1.87 -1.24
C ARG A 228 -13.94 -2.16 -2.46
N ASP A 229 -14.58 -2.46 -3.58
CA ASP A 229 -13.90 -2.71 -4.85
C ASP A 229 -12.97 -1.54 -5.19
N GLY A 230 -11.70 -1.82 -5.46
CA GLY A 230 -10.68 -0.81 -5.75
C GLY A 230 -9.96 -0.21 -4.55
N ASP A 231 -10.24 -0.63 -3.32
CA ASP A 231 -9.45 -0.21 -2.15
C ASP A 231 -8.07 -0.86 -2.14
N LEU A 232 -7.13 -0.18 -1.49
CA LEU A 232 -5.78 -0.67 -1.21
C LEU A 232 -5.59 -0.83 0.29
N LEU A 233 -5.16 -2.01 0.73
CA LEU A 233 -4.68 -2.28 2.07
C LEU A 233 -3.14 -2.19 2.06
N MET A 234 -2.58 -1.29 2.83
CA MET A 234 -1.15 -1.14 3.08
C MET A 234 -0.73 -1.97 4.29
N CYS A 235 0.41 -2.63 4.23
CA CYS A 235 1.00 -3.37 5.34
C CYS A 235 2.54 -3.30 5.31
N HIS A 236 3.18 -3.61 6.44
CA HIS A 236 4.64 -3.52 6.62
C HIS A 236 5.17 -4.80 7.30
N PRO A 237 4.95 -5.99 6.73
CA PRO A 237 5.41 -7.22 7.34
C PRO A 237 6.94 -7.32 7.33
N GLY A 238 7.47 -8.09 8.27
CA GLY A 238 8.88 -8.45 8.32
C GLY A 238 9.04 -9.73 9.14
N TRP A 239 10.06 -10.53 8.85
CA TRP A 239 10.32 -11.73 9.63
C TRP A 239 10.68 -11.41 11.10
N PRO A 240 10.48 -12.34 12.05
CA PRO A 240 10.77 -12.10 13.47
C PRO A 240 12.23 -11.71 13.77
N GLN A 241 13.16 -12.03 12.87
CA GLN A 241 14.59 -11.74 12.99
C GLN A 241 14.98 -10.32 12.62
N VAL A 242 14.04 -9.42 12.41
CA VAL A 242 14.29 -8.00 12.09
C VAL A 242 14.91 -7.30 13.30
N HIS A 243 16.22 -7.40 13.46
CA HIS A 243 16.96 -6.67 14.51
C HIS A 243 17.25 -5.24 14.04
N GLY A 244 17.03 -4.26 14.91
CA GLY A 244 17.38 -2.86 14.66
C GLY A 244 16.44 -2.08 13.74
N ALA A 245 15.44 -2.70 13.12
CA ALA A 245 14.44 -1.99 12.32
C ALA A 245 13.38 -1.32 13.20
N ALA A 246 12.93 -0.15 12.80
CA ALA A 246 11.79 0.50 13.43
C ALA A 246 10.57 -0.43 13.41
N HIS A 247 9.89 -0.56 14.54
CA HIS A 247 8.70 -1.40 14.70
C HIS A 247 8.90 -2.90 14.43
N ALA A 248 10.11 -3.45 14.63
CA ALA A 248 10.46 -4.84 14.32
C ALA A 248 9.44 -5.87 14.84
N SER A 249 9.05 -5.79 16.12
CA SER A 249 8.07 -6.71 16.73
C SER A 249 6.67 -6.59 16.07
N GLN A 250 6.29 -5.40 15.64
CA GLN A 250 4.99 -5.20 15.01
C GLN A 250 5.01 -5.63 13.54
N ARG A 251 6.14 -5.50 12.84
CA ARG A 251 6.33 -6.06 11.50
C ARG A 251 6.22 -7.60 11.53
N ALA A 252 6.81 -8.23 12.55
CA ALA A 252 6.67 -9.67 12.76
C ALA A 252 5.21 -10.08 13.03
N ALA A 253 4.47 -9.28 13.79
CA ALA A 253 3.05 -9.49 14.03
C ALA A 253 2.19 -9.35 12.76
N GLU A 254 2.52 -8.42 11.89
CA GLU A 254 1.86 -8.30 10.57
C GLU A 254 2.15 -9.53 9.70
N TYR A 255 3.41 -9.95 9.64
CA TYR A 255 3.79 -11.15 8.89
C TYR A 255 3.05 -12.40 9.39
N GLU A 256 3.05 -12.65 10.70
CA GLU A 256 2.36 -13.79 11.32
C GLU A 256 0.87 -13.86 10.91
N VAL A 257 0.18 -12.71 10.94
CA VAL A 257 -1.25 -12.64 10.58
C VAL A 257 -1.47 -12.80 9.08
N LEU A 258 -0.65 -12.17 8.25
CA LEU A 258 -0.80 -12.22 6.79
C LEU A 258 -0.40 -13.58 6.21
N ALA A 259 0.60 -14.26 6.81
CA ALA A 259 1.02 -15.61 6.43
C ALA A 259 0.06 -16.70 6.90
N HIS A 260 -0.89 -16.39 7.81
CA HIS A 260 -1.74 -17.41 8.40
C HIS A 260 -2.55 -18.18 7.34
N PRO A 261 -2.51 -19.53 7.35
CA PRO A 261 -3.13 -20.36 6.30
C PRO A 261 -4.63 -20.10 6.10
N GLU A 262 -5.37 -19.82 7.18
CA GLU A 262 -6.81 -19.60 7.14
C GLU A 262 -7.21 -18.25 6.49
N LEU A 263 -6.28 -17.29 6.35
CA LEU A 263 -6.62 -15.96 5.82
C LEU A 263 -7.17 -16.03 4.39
N GLY A 264 -6.56 -16.84 3.52
CA GLY A 264 -7.04 -17.00 2.13
C GLY A 264 -8.46 -17.56 2.05
N THR A 265 -8.74 -18.59 2.85
CA THR A 265 -10.09 -19.19 2.96
C THR A 265 -11.10 -18.18 3.52
N TRP A 266 -10.68 -17.40 4.53
CA TRP A 266 -11.53 -16.36 5.10
C TRP A 266 -11.85 -15.26 4.09
N LEU A 267 -10.87 -14.78 3.32
CA LEU A 267 -11.08 -13.79 2.26
C LEU A 267 -12.11 -14.29 1.25
N ALA A 268 -11.94 -15.52 0.74
CA ALA A 268 -12.83 -16.10 -0.25
C ALA A 268 -14.28 -16.21 0.28
N ARG A 269 -14.46 -16.69 1.53
CA ARG A 269 -15.78 -16.80 2.17
C ARG A 269 -16.48 -15.46 2.38
N ASN A 270 -15.71 -14.36 2.49
CA ASN A 270 -16.25 -13.01 2.66
C ASN A 270 -16.35 -12.23 1.34
N GLY A 271 -16.19 -12.90 0.20
CA GLY A 271 -16.30 -12.29 -1.12
C GLY A 271 -15.21 -11.24 -1.37
N LEU A 272 -13.99 -11.49 -0.87
CA LEU A 272 -12.81 -10.64 -1.09
C LEU A 272 -11.80 -11.37 -1.96
N ARG A 273 -11.23 -10.66 -2.92
CA ARG A 273 -10.15 -11.14 -3.78
C ARG A 273 -9.01 -10.15 -3.78
N ILE A 274 -7.81 -10.65 -3.50
CA ILE A 274 -6.58 -9.89 -3.69
C ILE A 274 -6.25 -9.92 -5.18
N VAL A 275 -6.04 -8.75 -5.76
CA VAL A 275 -5.70 -8.58 -7.19
C VAL A 275 -4.68 -7.46 -7.34
N SER A 276 -3.92 -7.46 -8.43
CA SER A 276 -3.03 -6.35 -8.74
C SER A 276 -3.84 -5.06 -8.97
N LEU A 277 -3.20 -3.94 -8.74
CA LEU A 277 -3.85 -2.64 -8.85
C LEU A 277 -4.25 -2.32 -10.30
N SER A 278 -3.45 -2.74 -11.26
CA SER A 278 -3.75 -2.67 -12.68
C SER A 278 -5.03 -3.46 -13.05
N GLN A 279 -5.26 -4.61 -12.42
CA GLN A 279 -6.45 -5.45 -12.64
C GLN A 279 -7.72 -4.90 -11.97
N VAL A 280 -7.61 -4.21 -10.82
CA VAL A 280 -8.76 -3.63 -10.13
C VAL A 280 -9.53 -2.70 -11.06
N ARG A 281 -8.86 -1.98 -11.94
CA ARG A 281 -9.45 -0.90 -12.74
C ARG A 281 -9.75 -1.22 -14.20
N GLY A 282 -9.16 -2.26 -14.75
CA GLY A 282 -9.42 -2.64 -16.13
C GLY A 282 -10.90 -2.94 -16.47
N ARG A 283 -11.75 -3.11 -15.44
CA ARG A 283 -13.19 -3.42 -15.58
C ARG A 283 -14.14 -2.33 -15.07
N GLN A 284 -13.67 -1.23 -14.47
CA GLN A 284 -14.57 -0.17 -13.99
C GLN A 284 -15.24 0.62 -15.14
N ALA A 285 -14.67 0.62 -16.32
CA ALA A 285 -15.26 1.26 -17.50
C ALA A 285 -16.55 0.57 -18.00
N SER A 286 -16.93 -0.59 -17.47
CA SER A 286 -18.02 -1.42 -17.99
C SER A 286 -19.22 -1.61 -17.06
N GLN A 287 -19.18 -1.17 -15.79
CA GLN A 287 -20.26 -1.49 -14.83
C GLN A 287 -20.48 -0.43 -13.74
N GLU A 288 -21.08 0.69 -14.07
CA GLU A 288 -21.83 1.50 -13.10
C GLU A 288 -23.31 1.15 -13.18
N SER A 289 -23.77 0.21 -12.37
CA SER A 289 -25.15 0.18 -11.83
C SER A 289 -25.35 -1.04 -10.91
N GLY A 290 -25.77 -0.81 -9.67
CA GLY A 290 -26.26 -1.87 -8.78
C GLY A 290 -26.02 -1.61 -7.31
N LYS A 291 -27.08 -1.24 -6.56
CA LYS A 291 -27.12 -1.13 -5.09
C LYS A 291 -26.99 -2.49 -4.40
N VAL A 292 -26.13 -2.59 -3.38
CA VAL A 292 -25.96 -3.80 -2.56
C VAL A 292 -26.29 -3.52 -1.10
N ARG A 293 -27.11 -4.39 -0.50
CA ARG A 293 -27.24 -4.56 0.95
C ARG A 293 -26.50 -5.82 1.36
N ASN A 294 -25.67 -5.77 2.39
CA ASN A 294 -24.97 -6.93 2.93
C ASN A 294 -25.09 -7.01 4.45
N VAL A 295 -25.32 -8.22 4.94
CA VAL A 295 -25.31 -8.59 6.37
C VAL A 295 -24.04 -9.44 6.60
N PRO A 296 -23.15 -9.09 7.53
CA PRO A 296 -21.88 -9.81 7.72
C PRO A 296 -22.00 -11.04 8.62
N HIS A 297 -21.29 -12.13 8.29
CA HIS A 297 -21.08 -13.29 9.16
C HIS A 297 -19.89 -13.09 10.10
N PHE A 298 -20.15 -12.88 11.39
CA PHE A 298 -19.17 -12.56 12.43
C PHE A 298 -18.34 -13.74 12.97
N GLY A 299 -18.66 -14.99 12.61
CA GLY A 299 -18.20 -16.15 13.37
C GLY A 299 -16.79 -16.69 13.14
N SER A 300 -16.16 -16.47 11.98
CA SER A 300 -14.95 -17.19 11.60
C SER A 300 -13.64 -16.45 11.88
N PHE A 301 -13.63 -15.12 11.90
CA PHE A 301 -12.40 -14.34 12.18
C PHE A 301 -12.03 -14.33 13.67
N ARG A 302 -13.00 -14.51 14.57
CA ARG A 302 -12.73 -14.71 16.01
C ARG A 302 -11.86 -15.94 16.26
N ARG A 303 -11.97 -16.99 15.45
CA ARG A 303 -11.11 -18.17 15.51
C ARG A 303 -9.68 -17.91 15.05
N LEU A 304 -9.48 -17.08 14.04
CA LEU A 304 -8.15 -16.63 13.61
C LEU A 304 -7.46 -15.83 14.73
N ALA A 305 -8.15 -14.81 15.26
CA ALA A 305 -7.62 -13.96 16.33
C ALA A 305 -7.46 -14.66 17.69
N SER A 306 -8.15 -15.79 17.94
CA SER A 306 -8.02 -16.56 19.18
C SER A 306 -6.93 -17.64 19.15
N ARG A 307 -6.40 -17.96 17.96
CA ARG A 307 -5.30 -18.91 17.74
C ARG A 307 -3.94 -18.23 17.61
N LEU A 308 -3.92 -16.91 17.49
CA LEU A 308 -2.77 -16.01 17.58
C LEU A 308 -2.67 -15.43 19.01
#